data_b3ed16390a3c7a48c97f837bda12a0e7
#
_entry.id   b3ed16390a3c7a48c97f837bda12a0e7
#
_cell.length_a   1.000
_cell.length_b   1.000
_cell.length_c   1.000
_cell.angle_alpha   90.00
_cell.angle_beta   90.00
_cell.angle_gamma   90.00
#
_symmetry.space_group_name_H-M   'P 1'
#
loop_
_entity.id
_entity.type
_entity.pdbx_description
1 polymer ?
#
loop_
_entity_poly.entity_id
_entity_poly.type
_entity_poly.pdbx_seq_one_letter_code
_entity_poly.pdbx_strand_id
1 'polypeptide(L)'
;MDAAGPAVDAYPATPALPPRRPGRRDLVAGLVTVLGLAVLGVSVGLLWATTSPRALAVQAAGGARLVDPETKAFIAADGRFLLATALVGLLCGTVAWLLGRRHREAVVVALAVGGLLAALIAWRTGHQLQLNSYRHALRTTAPGERFAAAVDVRAKGVLVGWPVAALLGFMGLSLLGEHDEHAPDADDRHLDAP
;
A
#
# COMPACT_ATOMS: atom_id res chain seq x y z
N MET A 1 -32.95 -45.43 34.69
CA MET A 1 -33.43 -44.07 34.34
C MET A 1 -32.40 -43.49 33.38
N ASP A 2 -32.57 -43.86 32.11
CA ASP A 2 -31.69 -43.38 31.02
C ASP A 2 -32.24 -42.07 30.50
N ALA A 3 -31.51 -40.99 30.79
CA ALA A 3 -31.77 -39.69 30.19
C ALA A 3 -31.06 -39.61 28.85
N ALA A 4 -31.76 -40.00 27.78
CA ALA A 4 -31.31 -39.70 26.42
C ALA A 4 -31.39 -38.18 26.21
N GLY A 5 -30.24 -37.53 26.16
CA GLY A 5 -30.14 -36.11 25.79
C GLY A 5 -30.65 -35.89 24.36
N PRO A 6 -31.21 -34.71 24.04
CA PRO A 6 -31.72 -34.42 22.72
C PRO A 6 -30.62 -34.57 21.68
N ALA A 7 -30.88 -35.32 20.62
CA ALA A 7 -30.02 -35.44 19.46
C ALA A 7 -29.85 -34.03 18.85
N VAL A 8 -28.60 -33.52 18.85
CA VAL A 8 -28.25 -32.30 18.14
C VAL A 8 -28.38 -32.63 16.67
N ASP A 9 -29.44 -32.12 16.03
CA ASP A 9 -29.64 -32.24 14.59
C ASP A 9 -28.38 -31.72 13.88
N ALA A 10 -27.63 -32.65 13.27
CA ALA A 10 -26.49 -32.31 12.47
C ALA A 10 -26.97 -31.47 11.26
N TYR A 11 -26.66 -30.18 11.27
CA TYR A 11 -26.91 -29.32 10.12
C TYR A 11 -26.31 -29.96 8.87
N PRO A 12 -27.09 -30.14 7.80
CA PRO A 12 -26.57 -30.72 6.57
C PRO A 12 -25.41 -29.84 6.07
N ALA A 13 -24.23 -30.43 5.93
CA ALA A 13 -23.06 -29.75 5.40
C ALA A 13 -23.41 -29.21 4.02
N THR A 14 -23.42 -27.87 3.90
CA THR A 14 -23.63 -27.19 2.61
C THR A 14 -22.55 -27.65 1.63
N PRO A 15 -22.91 -28.24 0.47
CA PRO A 15 -21.90 -28.69 -0.49
C PRO A 15 -21.00 -27.54 -0.85
N ALA A 16 -19.70 -27.68 -0.63
CA ALA A 16 -18.70 -26.68 -1.04
C ALA A 16 -18.77 -26.57 -2.57
N LEU A 17 -19.17 -25.39 -3.08
CA LEU A 17 -19.16 -25.11 -4.51
C LEU A 17 -17.73 -25.29 -5.04
N PRO A 18 -17.52 -26.00 -6.16
CA PRO A 18 -16.20 -26.17 -6.72
C PRO A 18 -15.57 -24.81 -7.07
N PRO A 19 -14.26 -24.62 -6.86
CA PRO A 19 -13.60 -23.38 -7.14
C PRO A 19 -13.78 -23.01 -8.63
N ARG A 20 -14.36 -21.85 -8.86
CA ARG A 20 -14.65 -21.35 -10.20
C ARG A 20 -13.31 -21.00 -10.88
N ARG A 21 -13.03 -21.67 -12.01
CA ARG A 21 -11.82 -21.36 -12.80
C ARG A 21 -11.92 -19.93 -13.32
N PRO A 22 -10.87 -19.10 -13.14
CA PRO A 22 -10.88 -17.73 -13.62
C PRO A 22 -11.04 -17.70 -15.15
N GLY A 23 -11.97 -16.92 -15.64
CA GLY A 23 -12.17 -16.71 -17.07
C GLY A 23 -11.10 -15.78 -17.66
N ARG A 24 -10.99 -15.73 -18.99
CA ARG A 24 -10.07 -14.81 -19.68
C ARG A 24 -10.23 -13.34 -19.22
N ARG A 25 -11.46 -12.92 -18.94
CA ARG A 25 -11.76 -11.56 -18.46
C ARG A 25 -11.15 -11.28 -17.08
N ASP A 26 -11.20 -12.28 -16.18
CA ASP A 26 -10.64 -12.15 -14.82
C ASP A 26 -9.11 -12.08 -14.89
N LEU A 27 -8.49 -12.83 -15.78
CA LEU A 27 -7.05 -12.79 -16.01
C LEU A 27 -6.59 -11.43 -16.59
N VAL A 28 -7.34 -10.88 -17.54
CA VAL A 28 -7.04 -9.55 -18.10
C VAL A 28 -7.22 -8.47 -17.05
N ALA A 29 -8.29 -8.51 -16.27
CA ALA A 29 -8.52 -7.54 -15.19
C ALA A 29 -7.40 -7.63 -14.14
N GLY A 30 -7.00 -8.84 -13.73
CA GLY A 30 -5.88 -9.05 -12.82
C GLY A 30 -4.57 -8.49 -13.36
N LEU A 31 -4.26 -8.76 -14.63
CA LEU A 31 -3.05 -8.24 -15.29
C LEU A 31 -3.03 -6.71 -15.35
N VAL A 32 -4.14 -6.08 -15.75
CA VAL A 32 -4.27 -4.61 -15.79
C VAL A 32 -4.09 -4.00 -14.40
N THR A 33 -4.65 -4.62 -13.37
CA THR A 33 -4.48 -4.18 -11.99
C THR A 33 -3.01 -4.26 -11.55
N VAL A 34 -2.33 -5.37 -11.81
CA VAL A 34 -0.92 -5.55 -11.47
C VAL A 34 -0.04 -4.55 -12.22
N LEU A 35 -0.27 -4.34 -13.51
CA LEU A 35 0.46 -3.35 -14.30
C LEU A 35 0.20 -1.93 -13.80
N GLY A 36 -1.04 -1.58 -13.48
CA GLY A 36 -1.40 -0.29 -12.89
C GLY A 36 -0.68 -0.02 -11.57
N LEU A 37 -0.68 -1.00 -10.67
CA LEU A 37 0.04 -0.93 -9.39
C LEU A 37 1.55 -0.84 -9.58
N ALA A 38 2.12 -1.55 -10.57
CA ALA A 38 3.55 -1.46 -10.89
C ALA A 38 3.93 -0.06 -11.39
N VAL A 39 3.14 0.53 -12.29
CA VAL A 39 3.33 1.91 -12.78
C VAL A 39 3.23 2.92 -11.64
N LEU A 40 2.23 2.79 -10.78
CA LEU A 40 2.11 3.64 -9.57
C LEU A 40 3.32 3.47 -8.65
N GLY A 41 3.78 2.25 -8.43
CA GLY A 41 4.96 1.96 -7.62
C GLY A 41 6.22 2.64 -8.19
N VAL A 42 6.46 2.53 -9.50
CA VAL A 42 7.57 3.23 -10.16
C VAL A 42 7.45 4.74 -9.99
N SER A 43 6.25 5.31 -10.23
CA SER A 43 6.02 6.76 -10.12
C SER A 43 6.28 7.28 -8.70
N VAL A 44 5.81 6.56 -7.67
CA VAL A 44 6.08 6.90 -6.26
C VAL A 44 7.56 6.77 -5.92
N GLY A 45 8.24 5.75 -6.44
CA GLY A 45 9.68 5.55 -6.26
C GLY A 45 10.50 6.70 -6.87
N LEU A 46 10.15 7.14 -8.06
CA LEU A 46 10.77 8.30 -8.73
C LEU A 46 10.54 9.59 -7.93
N LEU A 47 9.29 9.84 -7.52
CA LEU A 47 8.93 11.00 -6.71
C LEU A 47 9.72 11.02 -5.40
N TRP A 48 9.78 9.89 -4.70
CA TRP A 48 10.55 9.77 -3.46
C TRP A 48 12.04 10.02 -3.69
N ALA A 49 12.64 9.44 -4.73
CA ALA A 49 14.06 9.61 -5.04
C ALA A 49 14.44 11.05 -5.34
N THR A 50 13.55 11.83 -5.97
CA THR A 50 13.80 13.24 -6.35
C THR A 50 13.51 14.21 -5.21
N THR A 51 12.53 13.91 -4.35
CA THR A 51 12.10 14.82 -3.28
C THR A 51 12.75 14.55 -1.93
N SER A 52 13.38 13.35 -1.73
CA SER A 52 13.99 13.00 -0.44
C SER A 52 15.23 13.84 -0.14
N PRO A 53 15.38 14.34 1.10
CA PRO A 53 16.59 15.04 1.52
C PRO A 53 17.77 14.07 1.48
N ARG A 54 18.89 14.57 0.98
CA ARG A 54 20.12 13.78 0.84
C ARG A 54 21.11 14.14 1.93
N ALA A 55 21.68 13.13 2.59
CA ALA A 55 22.80 13.33 3.48
C ALA A 55 24.05 13.76 2.66
N LEU A 56 24.92 14.58 3.25
CA LEU A 56 26.18 14.97 2.62
C LEU A 56 27.28 13.97 2.99
N ALA A 57 28.07 13.56 2.00
CA ALA A 57 29.27 12.78 2.15
C ALA A 57 30.48 13.54 1.63
N VAL A 58 31.65 13.24 2.16
CA VAL A 58 32.94 13.77 1.70
C VAL A 58 33.76 12.61 1.15
N GLN A 59 34.40 12.83 0.01
CA GLN A 59 35.37 11.90 -0.57
C GLN A 59 36.65 11.91 0.26
N ALA A 60 36.96 10.79 0.93
CA ALA A 60 38.18 10.60 1.72
C ALA A 60 39.10 9.57 1.05
N ALA A 61 40.37 9.50 1.45
CA ALA A 61 41.36 8.58 0.90
C ALA A 61 41.01 7.09 1.02
N GLY A 62 40.09 6.72 1.93
CA GLY A 62 39.59 5.36 2.13
C GLY A 62 38.13 5.14 1.70
N GLY A 63 37.56 6.04 0.90
CA GLY A 63 36.15 6.00 0.47
C GLY A 63 35.33 7.17 1.02
N ALA A 64 34.03 7.18 0.70
CA ALA A 64 33.14 8.26 1.13
C ALA A 64 32.76 8.11 2.61
N ARG A 65 32.79 9.22 3.34
CA ARG A 65 32.32 9.31 4.74
C ARG A 65 31.18 10.33 4.83
N LEU A 66 30.14 10.01 5.63
CA LEU A 66 29.10 10.98 5.95
C LEU A 66 29.69 12.15 6.74
N VAL A 67 29.30 13.38 6.36
CA VAL A 67 29.69 14.60 7.09
C VAL A 67 29.07 14.62 8.47
N ASP A 68 27.80 14.17 8.58
CA ASP A 68 27.05 14.02 9.80
C ASP A 68 26.38 12.65 9.81
N PRO A 69 26.89 11.68 10.60
CA PRO A 69 26.32 10.34 10.70
C PRO A 69 24.92 10.32 11.35
N GLU A 70 24.61 11.32 12.20
CA GLU A 70 23.35 11.44 12.94
C GLU A 70 22.34 12.33 12.22
N THR A 71 22.54 12.60 10.94
CA THR A 71 21.68 13.47 10.16
C THR A 71 20.21 13.00 10.17
N LYS A 72 19.30 13.95 10.39
CA LYS A 72 17.86 13.72 10.32
C LYS A 72 17.37 13.39 8.89
N ALA A 73 18.25 13.48 7.88
CA ALA A 73 17.91 13.23 6.48
C ALA A 73 17.34 11.81 6.26
N PHE A 74 17.83 10.80 6.97
CA PHE A 74 17.34 9.42 6.85
C PHE A 74 15.91 9.27 7.38
N ILE A 75 15.62 9.84 8.56
CA ILE A 75 14.27 9.81 9.16
C ILE A 75 13.29 10.59 8.28
N ALA A 76 13.73 11.74 7.75
CA ALA A 76 12.90 12.54 6.84
C ALA A 76 12.64 11.83 5.50
N ALA A 77 13.59 11.03 5.00
CA ALA A 77 13.40 10.22 3.80
C ALA A 77 12.39 9.09 4.03
N ASP A 78 12.48 8.38 5.18
CA ASP A 78 11.52 7.34 5.58
C ASP A 78 10.11 7.93 5.74
N GLY A 79 9.98 9.10 6.40
CA GLY A 79 8.72 9.80 6.56
C GLY A 79 8.08 10.23 5.23
N ARG A 80 8.89 10.74 4.28
CA ARG A 80 8.40 11.09 2.94
C ARG A 80 7.95 9.86 2.14
N PHE A 81 8.69 8.76 2.25
CA PHE A 81 8.28 7.51 1.63
C PHE A 81 6.94 7.02 2.19
N LEU A 82 6.80 7.01 3.52
CA LEU A 82 5.56 6.62 4.18
C LEU A 82 4.38 7.50 3.76
N LEU A 83 4.56 8.84 3.76
CA LEU A 83 3.50 9.76 3.34
C LEU A 83 3.08 9.54 1.88
N ALA A 84 4.04 9.42 0.96
CA ALA A 84 3.74 9.20 -0.45
C ALA A 84 3.01 7.88 -0.67
N THR A 85 3.49 6.79 -0.04
CA THR A 85 2.86 5.48 -0.15
C THR A 85 1.49 5.41 0.53
N ALA A 86 1.30 6.10 1.65
CA ALA A 86 0.02 6.16 2.35
C ALA A 86 -1.04 6.95 1.54
N LEU A 87 -0.68 8.09 0.96
CA LEU A 87 -1.59 8.87 0.11
C LEU A 87 -2.06 8.07 -1.10
N VAL A 88 -1.13 7.44 -1.82
CA VAL A 88 -1.47 6.61 -2.98
C VAL A 88 -2.23 5.36 -2.54
N GLY A 89 -1.89 4.77 -1.39
CA GLY A 89 -2.63 3.66 -0.79
C GLY A 89 -4.10 4.02 -0.52
N LEU A 90 -4.35 5.17 0.14
CA LEU A 90 -5.71 5.67 0.37
C LEU A 90 -6.49 5.84 -0.92
N LEU A 91 -5.88 6.43 -1.96
CA LEU A 91 -6.51 6.56 -3.28
C LEU A 91 -6.85 5.20 -3.88
N CYS A 92 -5.94 4.23 -3.83
CA CYS A 92 -6.19 2.87 -4.31
C CYS A 92 -7.34 2.20 -3.54
N GLY A 93 -7.41 2.36 -2.21
CA GLY A 93 -8.50 1.85 -1.38
C GLY A 93 -9.83 2.48 -1.73
N THR A 94 -9.88 3.80 -1.94
CA THR A 94 -11.07 4.52 -2.39
C THR A 94 -11.57 4.03 -3.75
N VAL A 95 -10.67 3.93 -4.73
CA VAL A 95 -11.00 3.43 -6.08
C VAL A 95 -11.49 1.98 -6.02
N ALA A 96 -10.84 1.15 -5.22
CA ALA A 96 -11.24 -0.24 -5.03
C ALA A 96 -12.63 -0.36 -4.39
N TRP A 97 -12.99 0.53 -3.45
CA TRP A 97 -14.34 0.61 -2.88
C TRP A 97 -15.39 0.99 -3.91
N LEU A 98 -15.09 1.98 -4.76
CA LEU A 98 -16.02 2.42 -5.82
C LEU A 98 -16.28 1.32 -6.86
N LEU A 99 -15.25 0.53 -7.21
CA LEU A 99 -15.32 -0.47 -8.27
C LEU A 99 -15.67 -1.88 -7.75
N GLY A 100 -15.32 -2.19 -6.49
CA GLY A 100 -15.24 -3.56 -5.96
C GLY A 100 -16.41 -4.04 -5.11
N ARG A 101 -17.60 -3.39 -5.17
CA ARG A 101 -18.75 -3.68 -4.29
C ARG A 101 -19.19 -5.15 -4.22
N ARG A 102 -18.93 -5.97 -5.26
CA ARG A 102 -19.44 -7.35 -5.38
C ARG A 102 -18.54 -8.45 -4.78
N HIS A 103 -17.24 -8.19 -4.57
CA HIS A 103 -16.26 -9.18 -4.14
C HIS A 103 -15.32 -8.64 -3.08
N ARG A 104 -15.87 -8.20 -1.95
CA ARG A 104 -15.12 -7.52 -0.88
C ARG A 104 -13.89 -8.29 -0.39
N GLU A 105 -14.00 -9.61 -0.18
CA GLU A 105 -12.88 -10.43 0.31
C GLU A 105 -11.69 -10.46 -0.66
N ALA A 106 -11.97 -10.69 -1.95
CA ALA A 106 -10.93 -10.71 -2.97
C ALA A 106 -10.25 -9.35 -3.13
N VAL A 107 -11.00 -8.24 -2.98
CA VAL A 107 -10.49 -6.87 -3.04
C VAL A 107 -9.55 -6.59 -1.86
N VAL A 108 -9.90 -7.00 -0.65
CA VAL A 108 -9.06 -6.84 0.55
C VAL A 108 -7.71 -7.54 0.37
N VAL A 109 -7.72 -8.80 -0.10
CA VAL A 109 -6.49 -9.55 -0.38
C VAL A 109 -5.67 -8.89 -1.48
N ALA A 110 -6.32 -8.44 -2.56
CA ALA A 110 -5.66 -7.75 -3.66
C ALA A 110 -5.02 -6.42 -3.22
N LEU A 111 -5.68 -5.64 -2.37
CA LEU A 111 -5.13 -4.40 -1.81
C LEU A 111 -3.93 -4.68 -0.89
N ALA A 112 -4.01 -5.72 -0.05
CA ALA A 112 -2.92 -6.09 0.84
C ALA A 112 -1.67 -6.54 0.06
N VAL A 113 -1.83 -7.53 -0.81
CA VAL A 113 -0.71 -8.10 -1.58
C VAL A 113 -0.23 -7.13 -2.66
N GLY A 114 -1.16 -6.55 -3.42
CA GLY A 114 -0.84 -5.59 -4.49
C GLY A 114 -0.20 -4.31 -3.94
N GLY A 115 -0.68 -3.78 -2.83
CA GLY A 115 -0.10 -2.62 -2.15
C GLY A 115 1.31 -2.89 -1.64
N LEU A 116 1.57 -4.08 -1.07
CA LEU A 116 2.91 -4.47 -0.65
C LEU A 116 3.87 -4.59 -1.84
N LEU A 117 3.45 -5.21 -2.93
CA LEU A 117 4.25 -5.32 -4.16
C LEU A 117 4.54 -3.94 -4.76
N ALA A 118 3.54 -3.05 -4.80
CA ALA A 118 3.72 -1.67 -5.27
C ALA A 118 4.72 -0.89 -4.40
N ALA A 119 4.66 -1.04 -3.07
CA ALA A 119 5.61 -0.42 -2.15
C ALA A 119 7.04 -0.95 -2.34
N LEU A 120 7.20 -2.26 -2.58
CA LEU A 120 8.50 -2.87 -2.88
C LEU A 120 9.07 -2.36 -4.22
N ILE A 121 8.22 -2.23 -5.25
CA ILE A 121 8.60 -1.66 -6.55
C ILE A 121 9.03 -0.19 -6.35
N ALA A 122 8.26 0.60 -5.59
CA ALA A 122 8.57 1.99 -5.30
C ALA A 122 9.93 2.13 -4.59
N TRP A 123 10.13 1.37 -3.53
CA TRP A 123 11.41 1.34 -2.83
C TRP A 123 12.57 0.93 -3.74
N ARG A 124 12.41 -0.16 -4.49
CA ARG A 124 13.45 -0.68 -5.38
C ARG A 124 13.84 0.34 -6.45
N THR A 125 12.85 0.96 -7.09
CA THR A 125 13.06 1.98 -8.12
C THR A 125 13.79 3.19 -7.57
N GLY A 126 13.32 3.74 -6.44
CA GLY A 126 13.93 4.91 -5.82
C GLY A 126 15.35 4.63 -5.30
N HIS A 127 15.56 3.47 -4.69
CA HIS A 127 16.88 3.04 -4.22
C HIS A 127 17.89 2.92 -5.38
N GLN A 128 17.52 2.27 -6.48
CA GLN A 128 18.40 2.09 -7.64
C GLN A 128 18.79 3.44 -8.27
N LEU A 129 17.83 4.36 -8.38
CA LEU A 129 18.10 5.68 -8.94
C LEU A 129 19.09 6.47 -8.08
N GLN A 130 18.91 6.45 -6.77
CA GLN A 130 19.81 7.12 -5.83
C GLN A 130 21.21 6.47 -5.80
N LEU A 131 21.25 5.12 -5.84
CA LEU A 131 22.50 4.37 -5.86
C LEU A 131 23.31 4.65 -7.13
N ASN A 132 22.67 4.78 -8.29
CA ASN A 132 23.34 5.12 -9.54
C ASN A 132 23.91 6.54 -9.50
N SER A 133 23.16 7.52 -8.98
CA SER A 133 23.62 8.89 -8.79
C SER A 133 24.82 8.95 -7.83
N TYR A 134 24.75 8.19 -6.73
CA TYR A 134 25.85 8.11 -5.77
C TYR A 134 27.12 7.47 -6.37
N ARG A 135 26.99 6.39 -7.12
CA ARG A 135 28.12 5.75 -7.82
C ARG A 135 28.77 6.67 -8.86
N HIS A 136 27.95 7.44 -9.56
CA HIS A 136 28.47 8.45 -10.49
C HIS A 136 29.26 9.51 -9.75
N ALA A 137 28.70 10.08 -8.66
CA ALA A 137 29.37 11.07 -7.84
C ALA A 137 30.71 10.56 -7.26
N LEU A 138 30.77 9.32 -6.78
CA LEU A 138 32.00 8.69 -6.28
C LEU A 138 33.13 8.65 -7.30
N ARG A 139 32.82 8.55 -8.61
CA ARG A 139 33.80 8.48 -9.68
C ARG A 139 34.26 9.85 -10.19
N THR A 140 33.46 10.89 -10.00
CA THR A 140 33.66 12.23 -10.59
C THR A 140 34.08 13.28 -9.57
N THR A 141 33.86 13.04 -8.26
CA THR A 141 34.15 14.01 -7.20
C THR A 141 35.61 13.90 -6.76
N ALA A 142 36.30 15.03 -6.65
CA ALA A 142 37.68 15.08 -6.21
C ALA A 142 37.82 14.78 -4.70
N PRO A 143 38.97 14.27 -4.24
CA PRO A 143 39.25 14.08 -2.82
C PRO A 143 39.05 15.36 -2.01
N GLY A 144 38.32 15.28 -0.90
CA GLY A 144 37.96 16.43 -0.05
C GLY A 144 36.68 17.16 -0.43
N GLU A 145 36.11 16.92 -1.60
CA GLU A 145 34.84 17.53 -2.01
C GLU A 145 33.62 16.81 -1.42
N ARG A 146 32.55 17.60 -1.25
CA ARG A 146 31.26 17.11 -0.72
C ARG A 146 30.34 16.73 -1.84
N PHE A 147 29.61 15.63 -1.67
CA PHE A 147 28.58 15.17 -2.60
C PHE A 147 27.38 14.54 -1.85
N ALA A 148 26.27 14.35 -2.57
CA ALA A 148 25.07 13.78 -2.01
C ALA A 148 25.21 12.26 -1.81
N ALA A 149 25.08 11.78 -0.58
CA ALA A 149 25.05 10.37 -0.27
C ALA A 149 23.72 9.73 -0.75
N ALA A 150 23.76 8.44 -1.10
CA ALA A 150 22.55 7.68 -1.33
C ALA A 150 21.78 7.51 -0.01
N VAL A 151 20.50 7.81 -0.03
CA VAL A 151 19.60 7.57 1.09
C VAL A 151 18.82 6.29 0.79
N ASP A 152 18.75 5.40 1.77
CA ASP A 152 17.95 4.18 1.72
C ASP A 152 16.86 4.24 2.78
N VAL A 153 15.76 3.52 2.57
CA VAL A 153 14.73 3.29 3.57
C VAL A 153 15.32 2.41 4.67
N ARG A 154 15.56 3.00 5.83
CA ARG A 154 16.11 2.30 6.99
C ARG A 154 15.04 1.54 7.76
N ALA A 155 13.89 2.16 7.97
CA ALA A 155 12.75 1.55 8.64
C ALA A 155 11.93 0.71 7.65
N LYS A 156 12.29 -0.57 7.45
CA LYS A 156 11.59 -1.46 6.50
C LYS A 156 10.08 -1.58 6.77
N GLY A 157 9.63 -1.29 8.00
CA GLY A 157 8.22 -1.23 8.36
C GLY A 157 7.41 -0.19 7.58
N VAL A 158 8.04 0.88 7.03
CA VAL A 158 7.31 1.88 6.23
C VAL A 158 6.78 1.32 4.90
N LEU A 159 7.29 0.18 4.43
CA LEU A 159 6.78 -0.52 3.25
C LEU A 159 5.33 -1.01 3.43
N VAL A 160 4.90 -1.25 4.67
CA VAL A 160 3.50 -1.62 4.97
C VAL A 160 2.55 -0.42 4.91
N GLY A 161 3.07 0.79 4.82
CA GLY A 161 2.27 2.02 4.77
C GLY A 161 1.25 2.03 3.63
N TRP A 162 1.64 1.56 2.45
CA TRP A 162 0.74 1.46 1.29
C TRP A 162 -0.44 0.52 1.52
N PRO A 163 -0.23 -0.80 1.82
CA PRO A 163 -1.35 -1.71 2.00
C PRO A 163 -2.23 -1.31 3.21
N VAL A 164 -1.64 -0.84 4.31
CA VAL A 164 -2.40 -0.39 5.48
C VAL A 164 -3.30 0.79 5.11
N ALA A 165 -2.78 1.82 4.46
CA ALA A 165 -3.56 2.97 4.04
C ALA A 165 -4.65 2.59 3.03
N ALA A 166 -4.36 1.68 2.10
CA ALA A 166 -5.36 1.18 1.14
C ALA A 166 -6.50 0.43 1.83
N LEU A 167 -6.19 -0.41 2.79
CA LEU A 167 -7.19 -1.13 3.58
C LEU A 167 -8.02 -0.18 4.46
N LEU A 168 -7.38 0.80 5.10
CA LEU A 168 -8.07 1.81 5.90
C LEU A 168 -9.04 2.65 5.04
N GLY A 169 -8.61 3.06 3.85
CA GLY A 169 -9.47 3.79 2.91
C GLY A 169 -10.68 2.95 2.47
N PHE A 170 -10.44 1.70 2.08
CA PHE A 170 -11.49 0.78 1.67
C PHE A 170 -12.48 0.49 2.81
N MET A 171 -11.98 0.14 4.01
CA MET A 171 -12.80 -0.18 5.18
C MET A 171 -13.57 1.03 5.68
N GLY A 172 -12.92 2.20 5.79
CA GLY A 172 -13.57 3.43 6.24
C GLY A 172 -14.76 3.80 5.38
N LEU A 173 -14.60 3.76 4.05
CA LEU A 173 -15.70 4.03 3.12
C LEU A 173 -16.77 2.94 3.15
N SER A 174 -16.42 1.68 3.40
CA SER A 174 -17.39 0.60 3.56
C SER A 174 -18.31 0.80 4.77
N LEU A 175 -17.72 1.23 5.90
CA LEU A 175 -18.48 1.52 7.13
C LEU A 175 -19.40 2.74 6.96
N LEU A 176 -18.94 3.79 6.28
CA LEU A 176 -19.76 4.98 6.02
C LEU A 176 -20.95 4.65 5.10
N GLY A 177 -20.72 3.85 4.05
CA GLY A 177 -21.78 3.47 3.11
C GLY A 177 -22.87 2.58 3.72
N GLU A 178 -22.57 1.81 4.77
CA GLU A 178 -23.58 1.01 5.48
C GLU A 178 -24.49 1.86 6.39
N HIS A 179 -24.00 3.00 6.87
CA HIS A 179 -24.79 3.91 7.71
C HIS A 179 -25.89 4.62 6.91
N ASP A 180 -25.64 4.97 5.65
CA ASP A 180 -26.60 5.67 4.80
C ASP A 180 -27.78 4.77 4.38
N GLU A 181 -27.58 3.45 4.29
CA GLU A 181 -28.66 2.49 3.96
C GLU A 181 -29.61 2.21 5.14
N HIS A 182 -29.21 2.55 6.37
CA HIS A 182 -30.02 2.31 7.58
C HIS A 182 -30.71 3.57 8.12
N ALA A 183 -30.67 4.69 7.42
CA ALA A 183 -31.48 5.86 7.77
C ALA A 183 -32.97 5.47 7.54
N PRO A 184 -33.80 5.32 8.60
CA PRO A 184 -35.20 4.96 8.42
C PRO A 184 -35.89 6.09 7.66
N ASP A 185 -36.61 5.73 6.59
CA ASP A 185 -37.53 6.63 5.90
C ASP A 185 -38.49 7.25 6.92
N ALA A 186 -38.18 8.47 7.33
CA ALA A 186 -39.01 9.26 8.26
C ALA A 186 -40.33 9.75 7.62
N ASP A 187 -40.56 9.39 6.38
CA ASP A 187 -41.69 9.95 5.59
C ASP A 187 -42.99 9.12 5.65
N ASP A 188 -42.97 7.88 6.20
CA ASP A 188 -44.16 7.03 6.22
C ASP A 188 -45.11 7.28 7.41
N ARG A 189 -44.86 8.27 8.29
CA ARG A 189 -45.69 8.51 9.48
C ARG A 189 -46.76 9.56 9.36
N HIS A 190 -46.98 10.14 8.19
CA HIS A 190 -47.96 11.23 8.02
C HIS A 190 -49.23 10.84 7.25
N LEU A 191 -49.45 9.58 6.89
CA LEU A 191 -50.66 9.24 6.10
C LEU A 191 -51.76 8.49 6.88
N ASP A 192 -51.58 8.19 8.16
CA ASP A 192 -52.59 7.53 8.99
C ASP A 192 -53.02 8.46 10.14
N ALA A 193 -53.71 9.56 9.83
CA ALA A 193 -54.55 10.29 10.76
C ALA A 193 -55.96 10.33 10.20
N PRO A 194 -57.00 9.80 10.95
CA PRO A 194 -58.39 9.76 10.53
C PRO A 194 -59.08 11.12 10.50
#